data_8d755b453b8de9fae3e42c1784cf3d26
#
_entry.id   8d755b453b8de9fae3e42c1784cf3d26
#
_cell.length_a   1.000
_cell.length_b   1.000
_cell.length_c   1.000
_cell.angle_alpha   90.00
_cell.angle_beta   90.00
_cell.angle_gamma   90.00
#
_symmetry.space_group_name_H-M   'P 1'
#
loop_
_entity.id
_entity.type
_entity.pdbx_description
1 polymer ?
#
loop_
_entity_poly.entity_id
_entity_poly.type
_entity_poly.pdbx_seq_one_letter_code
_entity_poly.pdbx_strand_id
1 'polypeptide(L)'
;MRMGFPDQPVTLSPEQVAELLKRLADARHSINNNLALIVAASELLRRKPETAMRVAAALADPPDRIVQEIREFAAALEQALMIRRD
;
A
#
# COMPACT_ATOMS: atom_id res chain seq x y z
N MET A 1 0.13 -17.02 4.36
CA MET A 1 1.43 -16.60 4.92
C MET A 1 1.20 -15.84 6.21
N ARG A 2 1.95 -16.16 7.20
CA ARG A 2 1.77 -15.59 8.52
C ARG A 2 2.96 -14.71 8.87
N MET A 3 2.70 -13.53 9.44
CA MET A 3 3.76 -12.67 9.93
C MET A 3 4.25 -13.18 11.27
N GLY A 4 5.58 -13.30 11.42
CA GLY A 4 6.17 -13.67 12.68
C GLY A 4 6.22 -12.48 13.63
N PHE A 5 6.46 -12.77 14.89
CA PHE A 5 6.66 -11.74 15.91
C PHE A 5 8.02 -11.93 16.56
N PRO A 6 8.69 -10.86 16.98
CA PRO A 6 9.97 -11.01 17.65
C PRO A 6 9.78 -11.71 19.00
N ASP A 7 10.71 -12.60 19.33
CA ASP A 7 10.68 -13.32 20.61
C ASP A 7 11.13 -12.46 21.76
N GLN A 8 11.83 -11.37 21.48
CA GLN A 8 12.41 -10.51 22.50
C GLN A 8 12.17 -9.06 22.12
N PRO A 9 12.28 -8.14 23.10
CA PRO A 9 12.14 -6.72 22.79
C PRO A 9 13.09 -6.30 21.68
N VAL A 10 12.59 -5.44 20.80
CA VAL A 10 13.35 -4.92 19.65
C VAL A 10 13.62 -3.44 19.89
N THR A 11 14.87 -3.05 19.69
CA THR A 11 15.25 -1.65 19.81
C THR A 11 15.45 -1.07 18.43
N LEU A 12 14.80 0.07 18.17
CA LEU A 12 14.97 0.81 16.92
C LEU A 12 15.63 2.13 17.24
N SER A 13 16.58 2.52 16.38
CA SER A 13 17.20 3.84 16.51
C SER A 13 16.20 4.92 16.08
N PRO A 14 16.41 6.17 16.50
CA PRO A 14 15.57 7.27 16.01
C PRO A 14 15.55 7.36 14.48
N GLU A 15 16.68 7.05 13.84
CA GLU A 15 16.78 7.09 12.38
C GLU A 15 15.94 6.00 11.75
N GLN A 16 15.91 4.81 12.36
CA GLN A 16 15.07 3.72 11.85
C GLN A 16 13.59 4.05 12.01
N VAL A 17 13.21 4.65 13.12
CA VAL A 17 11.83 5.07 13.33
C VAL A 17 11.44 6.13 12.31
N ALA A 18 12.31 7.12 12.08
CA ALA A 18 12.05 8.18 11.12
C ALA A 18 11.87 7.60 9.70
N GLU A 19 12.71 6.64 9.33
CA GLU A 19 12.62 6.02 8.02
C GLU A 19 11.31 5.25 7.85
N LEU A 20 10.90 4.50 8.87
CA LEU A 20 9.64 3.76 8.83
C LEU A 20 8.45 4.70 8.73
N LEU A 21 8.47 5.80 9.48
CA LEU A 21 7.40 6.79 9.42
C LEU A 21 7.31 7.44 8.05
N LYS A 22 8.45 7.71 7.43
CA LYS A 22 8.49 8.27 6.07
C LYS A 22 7.91 7.28 5.07
N ARG A 23 8.31 6.01 5.17
CA ARG A 23 7.79 4.98 4.27
C ARG A 23 6.29 4.80 4.43
N LEU A 24 5.80 4.87 5.67
CA LEU A 24 4.36 4.79 5.93
C LEU A 24 3.62 5.97 5.31
N ALA A 25 4.17 7.18 5.46
CA ALA A 25 3.55 8.37 4.88
C ALA A 25 3.51 8.28 3.36
N ASP A 26 4.62 7.83 2.74
CA ASP A 26 4.69 7.69 1.29
C ASP A 26 3.69 6.64 0.79
N ALA A 27 3.62 5.50 1.48
CA ALA A 27 2.69 4.43 1.13
C ALA A 27 1.25 4.91 1.25
N ARG A 28 0.92 5.60 2.33
CA ARG A 28 -0.43 6.11 2.55
C ARG A 28 -0.81 7.12 1.47
N HIS A 29 0.12 7.99 1.09
CA HIS A 29 -0.12 8.97 0.04
C HIS A 29 -0.39 8.29 -1.31
N SER A 30 0.42 7.29 -1.65
CA SER A 30 0.26 6.55 -2.89
C SER A 30 -1.06 5.77 -2.90
N ILE A 31 -1.38 5.11 -1.78
CA ILE A 31 -2.64 4.36 -1.65
C ILE A 31 -3.83 5.30 -1.83
N ASN A 32 -3.80 6.46 -1.17
CA ASN A 32 -4.89 7.42 -1.27
C ASN A 32 -5.06 7.93 -2.69
N ASN A 33 -3.95 8.16 -3.41
CA ASN A 33 -4.01 8.59 -4.80
C ASN A 33 -4.68 7.52 -5.68
N ASN A 34 -4.32 6.24 -5.45
CA ASN A 34 -4.90 5.16 -6.22
C ASN A 34 -6.37 4.93 -5.88
N LEU A 35 -6.76 5.12 -4.61
CA LEU A 35 -8.17 5.07 -4.23
C LEU A 35 -8.96 6.18 -4.89
N ALA A 36 -8.38 7.39 -4.99
CA ALA A 36 -9.03 8.51 -5.66
C ALA A 36 -9.28 8.21 -7.13
N LEU A 37 -8.35 7.52 -7.79
CA LEU A 37 -8.53 7.10 -9.18
C LEU A 37 -9.67 6.10 -9.32
N ILE A 38 -9.79 5.17 -8.37
CA ILE A 38 -10.88 4.20 -8.36
C ILE A 38 -12.22 4.91 -8.18
N VAL A 39 -12.29 5.86 -7.25
CA VAL A 39 -13.51 6.62 -7.01
C VAL A 39 -13.89 7.42 -8.25
N ALA A 40 -12.92 8.09 -8.89
CA ALA A 40 -13.18 8.88 -10.09
C ALA A 40 -13.69 8.00 -11.24
N ALA A 41 -13.08 6.82 -11.40
CA ALA A 41 -13.51 5.88 -12.44
C ALA A 41 -14.93 5.38 -12.17
N SER A 42 -15.24 5.10 -10.90
CA SER A 42 -16.56 4.66 -10.50
C SER A 42 -17.62 5.72 -10.78
N GLU A 43 -17.30 7.00 -10.49
CA GLU A 43 -18.20 8.11 -10.80
C GLU A 43 -18.43 8.27 -12.29
N LEU A 44 -17.36 8.15 -13.08
CA LEU A 44 -17.47 8.27 -14.52
C LEU A 44 -18.37 7.18 -15.09
N LEU A 45 -18.18 5.94 -14.61
CA LEU A 45 -19.00 4.81 -15.06
C LEU A 45 -20.48 5.04 -14.75
N ARG A 46 -20.78 5.57 -13.57
CA ARG A 46 -22.15 5.83 -13.15
C ARG A 46 -22.81 6.92 -14.01
N ARG A 47 -22.04 7.97 -14.34
CA ARG A 47 -22.57 9.12 -15.07
C ARG A 47 -22.59 8.89 -16.58
N LYS A 48 -21.65 8.10 -17.09
CA LYS A 48 -21.53 7.82 -18.53
C LYS A 48 -21.27 6.33 -18.74
N PRO A 49 -22.31 5.49 -18.64
CA PRO A 49 -22.13 4.04 -18.76
C PRO A 49 -21.49 3.61 -20.08
N GLU A 50 -21.58 4.43 -21.12
CA GLU A 50 -20.96 4.12 -22.40
C GLU A 50 -19.42 4.10 -22.31
N THR A 51 -18.83 4.58 -21.22
CA THR A 51 -17.38 4.59 -21.05
C THR A 51 -16.88 3.31 -20.35
N ALA A 52 -17.73 2.29 -20.20
CA ALA A 52 -17.41 1.11 -19.37
C ALA A 52 -16.09 0.45 -19.76
N MET A 53 -15.79 0.31 -21.04
CA MET A 53 -14.56 -0.34 -21.45
C MET A 53 -13.31 0.47 -21.07
N ARG A 54 -13.39 1.79 -21.23
CA ARG A 54 -12.28 2.66 -20.83
C ARG A 54 -12.10 2.69 -19.31
N VAL A 55 -13.22 2.70 -18.58
CA VAL A 55 -13.17 2.68 -17.12
C VAL A 55 -12.57 1.37 -16.64
N ALA A 56 -12.96 0.24 -17.24
CA ALA A 56 -12.40 -1.05 -16.86
C ALA A 56 -10.88 -1.08 -17.07
N ALA A 57 -10.41 -0.52 -18.18
CA ALA A 57 -8.97 -0.46 -18.43
C ALA A 57 -8.26 0.42 -17.40
N ALA A 58 -8.87 1.54 -17.02
CA ALA A 58 -8.29 2.45 -16.03
C ALA A 58 -8.24 1.84 -14.63
N LEU A 59 -9.12 0.88 -14.34
CA LEU A 59 -9.18 0.22 -13.03
C LEU A 59 -8.22 -0.96 -12.91
N ALA A 60 -7.48 -1.30 -13.96
CA ALA A 60 -6.59 -2.45 -13.93
C ALA A 60 -5.41 -2.26 -12.98
N ASP A 61 -4.78 -1.08 -13.01
CA ASP A 61 -3.56 -0.82 -12.25
C ASP A 61 -3.76 -0.39 -10.79
N PRO A 62 -4.71 0.52 -10.45
CA PRO A 62 -4.76 1.06 -9.09
C PRO A 62 -4.87 0.02 -7.98
N PRO A 63 -5.69 -1.05 -8.08
CA PRO A 63 -5.72 -2.04 -7.01
C PRO A 63 -4.38 -2.75 -6.82
N ASP A 64 -3.69 -3.08 -7.92
CA ASP A 64 -2.40 -3.75 -7.83
C ASP A 64 -1.35 -2.85 -7.18
N ARG A 65 -1.39 -1.57 -7.48
CA ARG A 65 -0.48 -0.61 -6.87
C ARG A 65 -0.71 -0.49 -5.37
N ILE A 66 -1.98 -0.51 -4.94
CA ILE A 66 -2.31 -0.47 -3.52
C ILE A 66 -1.73 -1.69 -2.81
N VAL A 67 -1.92 -2.87 -3.39
CA VAL A 67 -1.40 -4.11 -2.81
C VAL A 67 0.13 -4.05 -2.73
N GLN A 68 0.78 -3.54 -3.76
CA GLN A 68 2.23 -3.45 -3.79
C GLN A 68 2.76 -2.50 -2.72
N GLU A 69 2.10 -1.34 -2.53
CA GLU A 69 2.52 -0.38 -1.51
C GLU A 69 2.44 -0.99 -0.11
N ILE A 70 1.37 -1.74 0.15
CA ILE A 70 1.20 -2.41 1.43
C ILE A 70 2.31 -3.46 1.63
N ARG A 71 2.59 -4.25 0.60
CA ARG A 71 3.62 -5.28 0.68
C ARG A 71 5.01 -4.70 0.93
N GLU A 72 5.31 -3.59 0.26
CA GLU A 72 6.62 -2.95 0.41
C GLU A 72 6.81 -2.38 1.80
N PHE A 73 5.76 -1.74 2.35
CA PHE A 73 5.85 -1.24 3.70
C PHE A 73 5.96 -2.38 4.71
N ALA A 74 5.17 -3.44 4.54
CA ALA A 74 5.22 -4.60 5.43
C ALA A 74 6.60 -5.22 5.42
N ALA A 75 7.22 -5.33 4.24
CA ALA A 75 8.57 -5.90 4.13
C ALA A 75 9.60 -5.02 4.86
N ALA A 76 9.48 -3.69 4.70
CA ALA A 76 10.38 -2.77 5.38
C ALA A 76 10.24 -2.86 6.89
N LEU A 77 9.00 -2.97 7.38
CA LEU A 77 8.74 -3.09 8.80
C LEU A 77 9.29 -4.40 9.36
N GLU A 78 9.04 -5.51 8.65
CA GLU A 78 9.54 -6.81 9.06
C GLU A 78 11.06 -6.82 9.12
N GLN A 79 11.70 -6.22 8.13
CA GLN A 79 13.15 -6.16 8.10
C GLN A 79 13.69 -5.34 9.27
N ALA A 80 13.06 -4.20 9.58
CA ALA A 80 13.49 -3.35 10.71
C ALA A 80 13.33 -4.07 12.03
N LEU A 81 12.31 -4.90 12.16
CA LEU A 81 12.05 -5.66 13.38
C LEU A 81 12.75 -7.02 13.40
N MET A 82 13.47 -7.35 12.33
CA MET A 82 14.18 -8.62 12.17
C MET A 82 13.24 -9.83 12.31
N ILE A 83 12.01 -9.68 11.81
CA ILE A 83 11.02 -10.76 11.83
C ILE A 83 11.28 -11.70 10.67
N ARG A 84 11.31 -13.01 10.95
CA ARG A 84 11.45 -14.02 9.91
C ARG A 84 10.08 -14.46 9.44
N ARG A 85 9.98 -14.65 8.14
CA ARG A 85 8.77 -15.19 7.53
C ARG A 85 9.00 -16.65 7.18
N ASP A 86 8.05 -17.46 7.52
CA ASP A 86 8.07 -18.88 7.20
C ASP A 86 7.58 -19.14 5.81
#